data_bf6dfc075fc5a5297ed29251b88d380c
#
_entry.id   bf6dfc075fc5a5297ed29251b88d380c
#
_cell.length_a   1.000
_cell.length_b   1.000
_cell.length_c   1.000
_cell.angle_alpha   90.00
_cell.angle_beta   90.00
_cell.angle_gamma   90.00
#
_symmetry.space_group_name_H-M   'P 1'
#
loop_
_entity.id
_entity.type
_entity.pdbx_description
1 polymer ?
#
loop_
_entity_poly.entity_id
_entity_poly.type
_entity_poly.pdbx_seq_one_letter_code
_entity_poly.pdbx_strand_id
1 'polypeptide(L)'
;VLLSTTVIFNSSFWAQCDSIYTSFIILAILFLHKDKPIASFVFIGIAFAFKLQTVFIIPVLLYYWISTKKISILHFFIIPAVDVIMCLPAIIMGRPFIDIITIYAEQTDYGKLIQMNCPNFYALICDGNDITYYYLFKQFSVFLTIAVLGIMMCIIIYKKVDLKNLETFLLTTAWTVFTCIMFLSSMHERYGYLLDIILIVYAAVIAKHLWIPIVSTLISLRGYCYYLFSYELISLKFTAIIYTALY
;
A
#
# COMPACT_ATOMS: atom_id res chain seq x y z
N VAL A 1 13.11 -10.58 -7.08
CA VAL A 1 12.23 -9.39 -7.18
C VAL A 1 12.19 -8.86 -8.61
N LEU A 2 13.33 -8.43 -9.20
CA LEU A 2 13.36 -7.74 -10.51
C LEU A 2 12.74 -8.53 -11.67
N LEU A 3 12.79 -9.85 -11.64
CA LEU A 3 12.22 -10.73 -12.66
C LEU A 3 10.80 -11.22 -12.32
N SER A 4 10.16 -10.68 -11.28
CA SER A 4 8.77 -11.01 -11.00
C SER A 4 7.83 -10.41 -12.04
N THR A 5 6.74 -11.11 -12.32
CA THR A 5 5.72 -10.66 -13.29
C THR A 5 5.19 -9.27 -12.94
N THR A 6 4.95 -9.01 -11.66
CA THR A 6 4.50 -7.70 -11.15
C THR A 6 5.46 -6.58 -11.56
N VAL A 7 6.79 -6.75 -11.38
CA VAL A 7 7.78 -5.73 -11.73
C VAL A 7 7.85 -5.54 -13.25
N ILE A 8 7.89 -6.62 -14.01
CA ILE A 8 7.98 -6.56 -15.47
C ILE A 8 6.76 -5.84 -16.06
N PHE A 9 5.56 -6.25 -15.71
CA PHE A 9 4.35 -5.67 -16.29
C PHE A 9 4.06 -4.26 -15.80
N ASN A 10 4.24 -3.98 -14.51
CA ASN A 10 3.98 -2.66 -13.95
C ASN A 10 5.03 -1.62 -14.38
N SER A 11 6.32 -1.93 -14.21
CA SER A 11 7.37 -0.94 -14.39
C SER A 11 7.87 -0.87 -15.84
N SER A 12 8.03 -2.01 -16.54
CA SER A 12 8.60 -2.03 -17.89
C SER A 12 7.54 -1.86 -18.96
N PHE A 13 6.42 -2.58 -18.88
CA PHE A 13 5.36 -2.48 -19.89
C PHE A 13 4.44 -1.28 -19.66
N TRP A 14 4.01 -1.04 -18.42
CA TRP A 14 3.08 0.04 -18.09
C TRP A 14 3.78 1.37 -17.76
N ALA A 15 5.10 1.35 -17.53
CA ALA A 15 5.89 2.52 -17.15
C ALA A 15 5.34 3.26 -15.90
N GLN A 16 4.84 2.52 -14.91
CA GLN A 16 4.32 3.09 -13.67
C GLN A 16 5.45 3.35 -12.67
N CYS A 17 5.27 4.38 -11.83
CA CYS A 17 6.23 4.75 -10.77
C CYS A 17 6.14 3.86 -9.52
N ASP A 18 5.40 2.75 -9.55
CA ASP A 18 5.16 1.90 -8.38
C ASP A 18 6.46 1.29 -7.83
N SER A 19 7.42 0.99 -8.71
CA SER A 19 8.74 0.50 -8.29
C SER A 19 9.54 1.54 -7.52
N ILE A 20 9.37 2.84 -7.82
CA ILE A 20 10.13 3.91 -7.18
C ILE A 20 9.72 4.03 -5.71
N TYR A 21 8.44 4.32 -5.42
CA TYR A 21 8.00 4.49 -4.05
C TYR A 21 8.16 3.21 -3.22
N THR A 22 7.91 2.03 -3.82
CA THR A 22 8.09 0.74 -3.15
C THR A 22 9.54 0.48 -2.79
N SER A 23 10.50 0.83 -3.66
CA SER A 23 11.93 0.70 -3.34
C SER A 23 12.32 1.52 -2.11
N PHE A 24 11.82 2.75 -1.98
CA PHE A 24 12.05 3.57 -0.80
C PHE A 24 11.36 3.00 0.44
N ILE A 25 10.18 2.38 0.32
CA ILE A 25 9.54 1.67 1.44
C ILE A 25 10.38 0.48 1.90
N ILE A 26 10.93 -0.34 0.98
CA ILE A 26 11.79 -1.47 1.35
C ILE A 26 13.08 -0.97 2.02
N LEU A 27 13.68 0.12 1.54
CA LEU A 27 14.81 0.76 2.22
C LEU A 27 14.43 1.26 3.61
N ALA A 28 13.26 1.87 3.77
CA ALA A 28 12.76 2.31 5.07
C ALA A 28 12.61 1.15 6.06
N ILE A 29 12.05 0.01 5.64
CA ILE A 29 11.95 -1.21 6.44
C ILE A 29 13.34 -1.71 6.85
N LEU A 30 14.29 -1.75 5.91
CA LEU A 30 15.67 -2.16 6.18
C LEU A 30 16.33 -1.25 7.22
N PHE A 31 16.20 0.08 7.08
CA PHE A 31 16.80 1.02 8.01
C PHE A 31 16.13 1.00 9.38
N LEU A 32 14.82 0.77 9.44
CA LEU A 32 14.13 0.59 10.71
C LEU A 32 14.62 -0.68 11.43
N HIS A 33 14.80 -1.77 10.70
CA HIS A 33 15.36 -3.02 11.25
C HIS A 33 16.82 -2.87 11.71
N LYS A 34 17.60 -1.97 11.09
CA LYS A 34 18.96 -1.62 11.50
C LYS A 34 19.03 -0.58 12.62
N ASP A 35 17.93 -0.31 13.32
CA ASP A 35 17.83 0.70 14.38
C ASP A 35 18.25 2.12 13.94
N LYS A 36 17.93 2.49 12.68
CA LYS A 36 18.18 3.82 12.12
C LYS A 36 16.86 4.51 11.76
N PRO A 37 16.04 4.91 12.76
CA PRO A 37 14.68 5.40 12.52
C PRO A 37 14.65 6.70 11.68
N ILE A 38 15.56 7.63 11.89
CA ILE A 38 15.60 8.88 11.11
C ILE A 38 15.72 8.56 9.62
N ALA A 39 16.69 7.70 9.23
CA ALA A 39 16.86 7.31 7.83
C ALA A 39 15.63 6.59 7.29
N SER A 40 15.00 5.71 8.09
CA SER A 40 13.75 5.05 7.73
C SER A 40 12.65 6.06 7.39
N PHE A 41 12.41 7.04 8.26
CA PHE A 41 11.37 8.04 8.04
C PHE A 41 11.68 9.01 6.91
N VAL A 42 12.96 9.31 6.64
CA VAL A 42 13.37 10.05 5.43
C VAL A 42 12.99 9.27 4.17
N PHE A 43 13.27 7.97 4.10
CA PHE A 43 12.89 7.15 2.95
C PHE A 43 11.37 7.04 2.79
N ILE A 44 10.60 6.99 3.88
CA ILE A 44 9.13 7.04 3.82
C ILE A 44 8.66 8.39 3.27
N GLY A 45 9.26 9.50 3.70
CA GLY A 45 8.94 10.84 3.18
C GLY A 45 9.22 10.95 1.68
N ILE A 46 10.35 10.41 1.20
CA ILE A 46 10.66 10.34 -0.23
C ILE A 46 9.61 9.47 -0.96
N ALA A 47 9.29 8.29 -0.43
CA ALA A 47 8.26 7.44 -1.02
C ALA A 47 6.90 8.14 -1.10
N PHE A 48 6.52 8.88 -0.06
CA PHE A 48 5.27 9.65 -0.01
C PHE A 48 5.23 10.75 -1.08
N ALA A 49 6.33 11.49 -1.28
CA ALA A 49 6.44 12.51 -2.32
C ALA A 49 6.27 11.94 -3.74
N PHE A 50 6.57 10.65 -3.96
CA PHE A 50 6.31 9.98 -5.23
C PHE A 50 4.89 9.45 -5.36
N LYS A 51 4.28 8.95 -4.26
CA LYS A 51 2.97 8.30 -4.35
C LYS A 51 2.22 8.28 -3.02
N LEU A 52 0.95 8.72 -3.07
CA LEU A 52 0.05 8.76 -1.91
C LEU A 52 -0.14 7.37 -1.25
N GLN A 53 -0.07 6.27 -2.01
CA GLN A 53 -0.21 4.90 -1.48
C GLN A 53 0.83 4.54 -0.42
N THR A 54 1.89 5.33 -0.26
CA THR A 54 2.82 5.22 0.87
C THR A 54 2.11 5.33 2.23
N VAL A 55 0.95 5.98 2.29
CA VAL A 55 0.10 6.04 3.50
C VAL A 55 -0.28 4.66 4.04
N PHE A 56 -0.35 3.63 3.20
CA PHE A 56 -0.66 2.26 3.63
C PHE A 56 0.36 1.68 4.62
N ILE A 57 1.56 2.26 4.70
CA ILE A 57 2.60 1.87 5.67
C ILE A 57 2.43 2.56 7.04
N ILE A 58 1.71 3.67 7.13
CA ILE A 58 1.59 4.43 8.37
C ILE A 58 1.05 3.60 9.54
N PRO A 59 -0.01 2.78 9.38
CA PRO A 59 -0.52 1.98 10.49
C PRO A 59 0.53 1.02 11.08
N VAL A 60 1.36 0.38 10.25
CA VAL A 60 2.41 -0.53 10.79
C VAL A 60 3.50 0.24 11.53
N LEU A 61 3.81 1.47 11.14
CA LEU A 61 4.74 2.31 11.90
C LEU A 61 4.16 2.71 13.27
N LEU A 62 2.84 2.95 13.34
CA LEU A 62 2.16 3.18 14.62
C LEU A 62 2.20 1.93 15.50
N TYR A 63 1.97 0.74 14.92
CA TYR A 63 2.09 -0.53 15.65
C TYR A 63 3.52 -0.71 16.18
N TYR A 64 4.53 -0.46 15.32
CA TYR A 64 5.93 -0.54 15.70
C TYR A 64 6.29 0.44 16.80
N TRP A 65 5.80 1.68 16.74
CA TRP A 65 6.00 2.68 17.78
C TRP A 65 5.46 2.22 19.12
N ILE A 66 4.20 1.78 19.16
CA ILE A 66 3.53 1.36 20.39
C ILE A 66 4.18 0.10 20.98
N SER A 67 4.48 -0.89 20.13
CA SER A 67 5.01 -2.19 20.54
C SER A 67 6.47 -2.13 21.01
N THR A 68 7.34 -1.39 20.29
CA THR A 68 8.79 -1.46 20.50
C THR A 68 9.38 -0.31 21.29
N LYS A 69 8.72 0.86 21.28
CA LYS A 69 9.25 2.12 21.84
C LYS A 69 10.58 2.60 21.23
N LYS A 70 11.03 2.00 20.12
CA LYS A 70 12.30 2.36 19.45
C LYS A 70 12.23 3.62 18.60
N ILE A 71 11.03 4.07 18.27
CA ILE A 71 10.77 5.32 17.57
C ILE A 71 9.96 6.26 18.42
N SER A 72 9.99 7.55 18.13
CA SER A 72 9.22 8.59 18.78
C SER A 72 8.17 9.13 17.81
N ILE A 73 7.09 9.69 18.33
CA ILE A 73 6.08 10.40 17.54
C ILE A 73 6.72 11.54 16.69
N LEU A 74 7.83 12.11 17.15
CA LEU A 74 8.54 13.14 16.41
C LEU A 74 9.11 12.67 15.07
N HIS A 75 9.41 11.37 14.92
CA HIS A 75 9.86 10.83 13.65
C HIS A 75 8.80 10.96 12.55
N PHE A 76 7.50 10.92 12.90
CA PHE A 76 6.43 11.07 11.93
C PHE A 76 6.42 12.45 11.25
N PHE A 77 6.92 13.49 11.90
CA PHE A 77 7.05 14.83 11.30
C PHE A 77 8.15 14.90 10.23
N ILE A 78 9.06 13.92 10.17
CA ILE A 78 10.06 13.84 9.09
C ILE A 78 9.39 13.61 7.75
N ILE A 79 8.29 12.84 7.71
CA ILE A 79 7.59 12.52 6.45
C ILE A 79 7.12 13.79 5.73
N PRO A 80 6.26 14.64 6.32
CA PRO A 80 5.84 15.87 5.65
C PRO A 80 6.98 16.85 5.44
N ALA A 81 7.99 16.88 6.31
CA ALA A 81 9.16 17.75 6.11
C ALA A 81 9.96 17.36 4.86
N VAL A 82 10.18 16.07 4.64
CA VAL A 82 10.83 15.56 3.44
C VAL A 82 9.99 15.80 2.20
N ASP A 83 8.66 15.60 2.27
CA ASP A 83 7.74 15.86 1.18
C ASP A 83 7.83 17.33 0.71
N VAL A 84 7.81 18.29 1.65
CA VAL A 84 8.01 19.73 1.33
C VAL A 84 9.37 19.99 0.68
N ILE A 85 10.45 19.34 1.18
CA ILE A 85 11.79 19.47 0.58
C ILE A 85 11.81 18.94 -0.86
N MET A 86 11.17 17.80 -1.11
CA MET A 86 11.06 17.22 -2.46
C MET A 86 10.24 18.11 -3.41
N CYS A 87 9.30 18.89 -2.91
CA CYS A 87 8.50 19.83 -3.68
C CYS A 87 9.16 21.21 -3.88
N LEU A 88 10.31 21.50 -3.23
CA LEU A 88 10.99 22.79 -3.36
C LEU A 88 11.26 23.23 -4.80
N PRO A 89 11.67 22.37 -5.74
CA PRO A 89 11.86 22.81 -7.13
C PRO A 89 10.60 23.41 -7.76
N ALA A 90 9.43 22.81 -7.49
CA ALA A 90 8.15 23.32 -7.99
C ALA A 90 7.78 24.67 -7.34
N ILE A 91 8.04 24.83 -6.04
CA ILE A 91 7.81 26.08 -5.31
C ILE A 91 8.70 27.20 -5.86
N ILE A 92 10.00 26.92 -6.08
CA ILE A 92 10.96 27.89 -6.62
C ILE A 92 10.56 28.32 -8.03
N MET A 93 9.96 27.42 -8.82
CA MET A 93 9.43 27.71 -10.15
C MET A 93 8.07 28.45 -10.11
N GLY A 94 7.58 28.82 -8.94
CA GLY A 94 6.39 29.69 -8.77
C GLY A 94 5.08 28.93 -8.53
N ARG A 95 5.11 27.61 -8.28
CA ARG A 95 3.88 26.89 -7.91
C ARG A 95 3.44 27.29 -6.50
N PRO A 96 2.15 27.67 -6.30
CA PRO A 96 1.63 28.01 -4.98
C PRO A 96 1.79 26.85 -3.99
N PHE A 97 2.22 27.13 -2.77
CA PHE A 97 2.40 26.10 -1.73
C PHE A 97 1.10 25.37 -1.41
N ILE A 98 -0.04 26.06 -1.49
CA ILE A 98 -1.35 25.45 -1.24
C ILE A 98 -1.67 24.32 -2.22
N ASP A 99 -1.26 24.44 -3.50
CA ASP A 99 -1.50 23.41 -4.51
C ASP A 99 -0.77 22.10 -4.16
N ILE A 100 0.39 22.19 -3.50
CA ILE A 100 1.17 21.03 -3.07
C ILE A 100 0.44 20.25 -1.98
N ILE A 101 -0.20 20.97 -1.04
CA ILE A 101 -0.94 20.34 0.05
C ILE A 101 -2.27 19.77 -0.46
N THR A 102 -2.96 20.49 -1.36
CA THR A 102 -4.30 20.08 -1.83
C THR A 102 -4.28 18.97 -2.86
N ILE A 103 -3.16 18.74 -3.57
CA ILE A 103 -3.06 17.72 -4.62
C ILE A 103 -3.43 16.31 -4.10
N TYR A 104 -3.08 15.99 -2.86
CA TYR A 104 -3.41 14.69 -2.26
C TYR A 104 -4.91 14.55 -1.97
N ALA A 105 -5.57 15.64 -1.57
CA ALA A 105 -7.02 15.64 -1.38
C ALA A 105 -7.75 15.47 -2.72
N GLU A 106 -7.29 16.14 -3.78
CA GLU A 106 -7.84 16.02 -5.12
C GLU A 106 -7.69 14.60 -5.69
N GLN A 107 -6.52 13.96 -5.46
CA GLN A 107 -6.28 12.59 -5.89
C GLN A 107 -7.26 11.58 -5.27
N THR A 108 -7.76 11.83 -4.06
CA THR A 108 -8.70 10.92 -3.40
C THR A 108 -10.08 10.89 -4.05
N ASP A 109 -10.44 11.91 -4.84
CA ASP A 109 -11.73 12.04 -5.53
C ASP A 109 -11.63 11.80 -7.05
N TYR A 110 -10.44 11.45 -7.53
CA TYR A 110 -10.24 11.17 -8.94
C TYR A 110 -10.92 9.86 -9.33
N GLY A 111 -11.77 9.92 -10.35
CA GLY A 111 -12.44 8.75 -10.93
C GLY A 111 -13.81 8.39 -10.34
N LYS A 112 -14.15 8.76 -9.11
CA LYS A 112 -15.45 8.55 -8.43
C LYS A 112 -16.13 7.20 -8.68
N LEU A 113 -15.33 6.12 -8.75
CA LEU A 113 -15.82 4.74 -8.91
C LEU A 113 -15.54 3.96 -7.62
N ILE A 114 -16.52 3.16 -7.18
CA ILE A 114 -16.38 2.33 -5.97
C ILE A 114 -15.35 1.24 -6.21
N GLN A 115 -15.35 0.65 -7.41
CA GLN A 115 -14.48 -0.45 -7.82
C GLN A 115 -13.76 -0.05 -9.12
N MET A 116 -12.43 -0.20 -9.19
CA MET A 116 -11.58 0.14 -10.33
C MET A 116 -10.73 -1.06 -10.75
N ASN A 117 -11.41 -2.17 -11.04
CA ASN A 117 -10.80 -3.44 -11.50
C ASN A 117 -9.82 -4.10 -10.51
N CYS A 118 -9.78 -3.64 -9.25
CA CYS A 118 -9.07 -4.30 -8.17
C CYS A 118 -9.92 -5.47 -7.63
N PRO A 119 -9.38 -6.68 -7.47
CA PRO A 119 -10.12 -7.85 -6.97
C PRO A 119 -10.29 -7.79 -5.44
N ASN A 120 -10.83 -6.70 -4.91
CA ASN A 120 -11.05 -6.48 -3.50
C ASN A 120 -12.51 -6.78 -3.07
N PHE A 121 -12.82 -6.47 -1.83
CA PHE A 121 -14.16 -6.68 -1.26
C PHE A 121 -15.27 -6.06 -2.12
N TYR A 122 -15.05 -4.86 -2.69
CA TYR A 122 -16.07 -4.17 -3.50
C TYR A 122 -16.32 -4.85 -4.84
N ALA A 123 -15.35 -5.59 -5.38
CA ALA A 123 -15.56 -6.37 -6.60
C ALA A 123 -16.55 -7.54 -6.42
N LEU A 124 -16.84 -7.93 -5.16
CA LEU A 124 -17.83 -8.98 -4.85
C LEU A 124 -19.28 -8.43 -4.79
N ILE A 125 -19.44 -7.15 -4.40
CA ILE A 125 -20.75 -6.58 -4.04
C ILE A 125 -21.21 -5.44 -4.93
N CYS A 126 -20.30 -4.82 -5.71
CA CYS A 126 -20.61 -3.66 -6.54
C CYS A 126 -20.17 -3.90 -7.99
N ASP A 127 -20.98 -3.42 -8.93
CA ASP A 127 -20.54 -3.22 -10.31
C ASP A 127 -19.82 -1.86 -10.41
N GLY A 128 -18.65 -1.80 -11.06
CA GLY A 128 -17.75 -0.63 -11.05
C GLY A 128 -18.37 0.67 -11.59
N ASN A 129 -19.46 0.58 -12.35
CA ASN A 129 -20.13 1.72 -12.97
C ASN A 129 -21.22 2.36 -12.09
N ASP A 130 -21.56 1.78 -10.93
CA ASP A 130 -22.54 2.36 -10.04
C ASP A 130 -21.92 3.46 -9.19
N ILE A 131 -22.27 4.71 -9.49
CA ILE A 131 -21.83 5.91 -8.78
C ILE A 131 -22.86 6.45 -7.80
N THR A 132 -24.08 5.89 -7.79
CA THR A 132 -25.23 6.43 -7.05
C THR A 132 -24.92 6.59 -5.56
N TYR A 133 -24.21 5.64 -4.98
CA TYR A 133 -23.85 5.62 -3.56
C TYR A 133 -22.37 5.83 -3.31
N TYR A 134 -21.63 6.40 -4.26
CA TYR A 134 -20.17 6.54 -4.18
C TYR A 134 -19.67 7.14 -2.86
N TYR A 135 -20.20 8.29 -2.44
CA TYR A 135 -19.76 8.96 -1.21
C TYR A 135 -20.05 8.15 0.06
N LEU A 136 -21.20 7.47 0.11
CA LEU A 136 -21.56 6.59 1.22
C LEU A 136 -20.59 5.41 1.32
N PHE A 137 -20.34 4.73 0.20
CA PHE A 137 -19.39 3.61 0.16
C PHE A 137 -17.94 4.06 0.44
N LYS A 138 -17.54 5.24 -0.04
CA LYS A 138 -16.22 5.81 0.26
C LYS A 138 -16.04 6.02 1.77
N GLN A 139 -17.00 6.68 2.43
CA GLN A 139 -16.94 6.89 3.88
C GLN A 139 -16.97 5.57 4.66
N PHE A 140 -17.85 4.65 4.27
CA PHE A 140 -17.93 3.31 4.87
C PHE A 140 -16.60 2.56 4.71
N SER A 141 -15.98 2.62 3.53
CA SER A 141 -14.71 1.95 3.24
C SER A 141 -13.57 2.43 4.13
N VAL A 142 -13.46 3.74 4.33
CA VAL A 142 -12.46 4.34 5.22
C VAL A 142 -12.72 3.92 6.67
N PHE A 143 -13.97 4.02 7.13
CA PHE A 143 -14.34 3.61 8.49
C PHE A 143 -14.04 2.11 8.74
N LEU A 144 -14.44 1.24 7.80
CA LEU A 144 -14.20 -0.20 7.89
C LEU A 144 -12.70 -0.50 7.95
N THR A 145 -11.91 0.13 7.06
CA THR A 145 -10.46 -0.04 7.04
C THR A 145 -9.82 0.37 8.37
N ILE A 146 -10.20 1.55 8.90
CA ILE A 146 -9.70 2.03 10.20
C ILE A 146 -10.11 1.10 11.33
N ALA A 147 -11.34 0.58 11.32
CA ALA A 147 -11.82 -0.35 12.34
C ALA A 147 -11.03 -1.66 12.34
N VAL A 148 -10.79 -2.26 11.17
CA VAL A 148 -9.99 -3.49 11.03
C VAL A 148 -8.54 -3.26 11.48
N LEU A 149 -7.91 -2.15 11.06
CA LEU A 149 -6.57 -1.78 11.50
C LEU A 149 -6.51 -1.49 13.01
N GLY A 150 -7.55 -0.87 13.56
CA GLY A 150 -7.67 -0.64 15.00
C GLY A 150 -7.79 -1.94 15.83
N ILE A 151 -8.58 -2.89 15.35
CA ILE A 151 -8.67 -4.24 15.95
C ILE A 151 -7.29 -4.90 15.95
N MET A 152 -6.54 -4.85 14.86
CA MET A 152 -5.19 -5.39 14.79
C MET A 152 -4.25 -4.71 15.81
N MET A 153 -4.34 -3.38 15.93
CA MET A 153 -3.59 -2.65 16.98
C MET A 153 -3.90 -3.19 18.37
N CYS A 154 -5.18 -3.39 18.68
CA CYS A 154 -5.59 -3.97 19.97
C CYS A 154 -5.01 -5.38 20.19
N ILE A 155 -5.02 -6.22 19.13
CA ILE A 155 -4.43 -7.57 19.18
C ILE A 155 -2.92 -7.50 19.42
N ILE A 156 -2.19 -6.63 18.69
CA ILE A 156 -0.75 -6.44 18.86
C ILE A 156 -0.39 -6.04 20.28
N ILE A 157 -1.15 -5.10 20.86
CA ILE A 157 -0.94 -4.64 22.24
C ILE A 157 -1.27 -5.76 23.24
N TYR A 158 -2.45 -6.39 23.09
CA TYR A 158 -2.93 -7.42 24.02
C TYR A 158 -2.03 -8.65 24.03
N LYS A 159 -1.63 -9.13 22.84
CA LYS A 159 -0.75 -10.31 22.67
C LYS A 159 0.73 -9.98 22.84
N LYS A 160 1.10 -8.71 23.07
CA LYS A 160 2.48 -8.24 23.16
C LYS A 160 3.34 -8.73 21.98
N VAL A 161 2.81 -8.57 20.77
CA VAL A 161 3.46 -9.05 19.54
C VAL A 161 4.82 -8.37 19.37
N ASP A 162 5.89 -9.16 19.18
CA ASP A 162 7.23 -8.62 18.99
C ASP A 162 7.47 -8.21 17.53
N LEU A 163 7.30 -6.92 17.28
CA LEU A 163 7.58 -6.31 15.97
C LEU A 163 9.07 -6.00 15.72
N LYS A 164 9.98 -6.31 16.65
CA LYS A 164 11.43 -6.29 16.40
C LYS A 164 11.86 -7.51 15.60
N ASN A 165 11.11 -8.60 15.70
CA ASN A 165 11.31 -9.77 14.87
C ASN A 165 10.96 -9.45 13.41
N LEU A 166 11.90 -9.67 12.47
CA LEU A 166 11.74 -9.31 11.06
C LEU A 166 10.58 -10.06 10.39
N GLU A 167 10.42 -11.36 10.70
CA GLU A 167 9.32 -12.15 10.16
C GLU A 167 7.96 -11.56 10.54
N THR A 168 7.75 -11.31 11.84
CA THR A 168 6.52 -10.72 12.36
C THR A 168 6.27 -9.32 11.78
N PHE A 169 7.32 -8.51 11.67
CA PHE A 169 7.21 -7.17 11.12
C PHE A 169 6.83 -7.18 9.63
N LEU A 170 7.46 -8.01 8.81
CA LEU A 170 7.14 -8.14 7.39
C LEU A 170 5.72 -8.66 7.16
N LEU A 171 5.28 -9.67 7.93
CA LEU A 171 3.90 -10.18 7.86
C LEU A 171 2.89 -9.12 8.28
N THR A 172 3.14 -8.41 9.38
CA THR A 172 2.26 -7.32 9.83
C THR A 172 2.19 -6.21 8.78
N THR A 173 3.32 -5.90 8.13
CA THR A 173 3.39 -4.89 7.06
C THR A 173 2.57 -5.35 5.84
N ALA A 174 2.77 -6.60 5.39
CA ALA A 174 2.01 -7.17 4.28
C ALA A 174 0.51 -7.16 4.58
N TRP A 175 0.11 -7.62 5.77
CA TRP A 175 -1.29 -7.65 6.18
C TRP A 175 -1.90 -6.24 6.25
N THR A 176 -1.16 -5.25 6.76
CA THR A 176 -1.61 -3.84 6.84
C THR A 176 -1.88 -3.26 5.44
N VAL A 177 -0.94 -3.46 4.51
CA VAL A 177 -1.11 -3.02 3.12
C VAL A 177 -2.27 -3.77 2.47
N PHE A 178 -2.38 -5.08 2.71
CA PHE A 178 -3.47 -5.89 2.20
C PHE A 178 -4.84 -5.42 2.70
N THR A 179 -4.95 -5.07 3.99
CA THR A 179 -6.17 -4.50 4.58
C THR A 179 -6.60 -3.22 3.85
N CYS A 180 -5.65 -2.32 3.57
CA CYS A 180 -5.95 -1.11 2.80
C CYS A 180 -6.46 -1.43 1.40
N ILE A 181 -5.85 -2.37 0.69
CA ILE A 181 -6.27 -2.78 -0.66
C ILE A 181 -7.65 -3.43 -0.62
N MET A 182 -7.92 -4.29 0.37
CA MET A 182 -9.16 -5.04 0.47
C MET A 182 -10.37 -4.18 0.82
N PHE A 183 -10.22 -3.22 1.73
CA PHE A 183 -11.36 -2.52 2.32
C PHE A 183 -11.50 -1.05 1.91
N LEU A 184 -10.49 -0.42 1.30
CA LEU A 184 -10.69 0.89 0.70
C LEU A 184 -11.39 0.78 -0.65
N SER A 185 -12.33 1.70 -0.92
CA SER A 185 -12.95 1.86 -2.24
C SER A 185 -11.98 2.50 -3.23
N SER A 186 -12.33 2.49 -4.50
CA SER A 186 -11.57 3.17 -5.57
C SER A 186 -10.13 2.67 -5.72
N MET A 187 -9.89 1.40 -5.39
CA MET A 187 -8.59 0.76 -5.58
C MET A 187 -8.43 0.29 -7.03
N HIS A 188 -7.30 0.70 -7.63
CA HIS A 188 -6.89 0.22 -8.96
C HIS A 188 -6.27 -1.17 -8.89
N GLU A 189 -6.33 -1.90 -10.00
CA GLU A 189 -5.73 -3.24 -10.19
C GLU A 189 -4.24 -3.29 -9.88
N ARG A 190 -3.51 -2.18 -10.02
CA ARG A 190 -2.05 -2.08 -9.77
C ARG A 190 -1.67 -1.80 -8.33
N TYR A 191 -2.61 -1.45 -7.46
CA TYR A 191 -2.29 -1.07 -6.06
C TYR A 191 -1.83 -2.27 -5.21
N GLY A 192 -1.98 -3.49 -5.72
CA GLY A 192 -1.36 -4.70 -5.18
C GLY A 192 0.16 -4.75 -5.29
N TYR A 193 0.81 -3.86 -6.07
CA TYR A 193 2.24 -3.88 -6.34
C TYR A 193 3.10 -3.89 -5.06
N LEU A 194 2.82 -2.97 -4.12
CA LEU A 194 3.56 -2.89 -2.85
C LEU A 194 3.42 -4.18 -2.03
N LEU A 195 2.21 -4.74 -1.98
CA LEU A 195 1.95 -6.02 -1.29
C LEU A 195 2.76 -7.15 -1.91
N ASP A 196 2.74 -7.28 -3.24
CA ASP A 196 3.50 -8.32 -3.95
C ASP A 196 4.99 -8.25 -3.62
N ILE A 197 5.58 -7.05 -3.64
CA ILE A 197 7.00 -6.87 -3.35
C ILE A 197 7.33 -7.21 -1.89
N ILE A 198 6.49 -6.79 -0.94
CA ILE A 198 6.68 -7.13 0.48
C ILE A 198 6.61 -8.66 0.68
N LEU A 199 5.64 -9.33 0.05
CA LEU A 199 5.49 -10.79 0.13
C LEU A 199 6.65 -11.53 -0.53
N ILE A 200 7.18 -11.04 -1.67
CA ILE A 200 8.36 -11.62 -2.32
C ILE A 200 9.61 -11.44 -1.43
N VAL A 201 9.77 -10.26 -0.82
CA VAL A 201 10.87 -9.99 0.12
C VAL A 201 10.75 -10.90 1.35
N TYR A 202 9.54 -11.03 1.92
CA TYR A 202 9.27 -11.94 3.02
C TYR A 202 9.67 -13.39 2.66
N ALA A 203 9.20 -13.89 1.53
CA ALA A 203 9.51 -15.24 1.09
C ALA A 203 11.00 -15.46 0.83
N ALA A 204 11.70 -14.46 0.26
CA ALA A 204 13.12 -14.54 -0.03
C ALA A 204 14.00 -14.51 1.24
N VAL A 205 13.61 -13.72 2.25
CA VAL A 205 14.42 -13.51 3.47
C VAL A 205 14.11 -14.57 4.53
N ILE A 206 12.84 -14.94 4.68
CA ILE A 206 12.38 -15.87 5.73
C ILE A 206 12.31 -17.31 5.22
N ALA A 207 12.25 -17.50 3.89
CA ALA A 207 12.13 -18.81 3.21
C ALA A 207 10.91 -19.62 3.65
N LYS A 208 9.82 -18.96 4.04
CA LYS A 208 8.55 -19.58 4.42
C LYS A 208 7.41 -19.15 3.50
N HIS A 209 6.39 -20.00 3.40
CA HIS A 209 5.13 -19.68 2.70
C HIS A 209 5.32 -19.17 1.27
N LEU A 210 6.23 -19.78 0.50
CA LEU A 210 6.60 -19.36 -0.87
C LEU A 210 5.41 -19.29 -1.82
N TRP A 211 4.33 -20.00 -1.52
CA TRP A 211 3.10 -20.01 -2.32
C TRP A 211 2.32 -18.67 -2.24
N ILE A 212 2.42 -17.94 -1.12
CA ILE A 212 1.68 -16.68 -0.91
C ILE A 212 2.04 -15.62 -1.96
N PRO A 213 3.34 -15.24 -2.16
CA PRO A 213 3.68 -14.29 -3.21
C PRO A 213 3.37 -14.80 -4.62
N ILE A 214 3.39 -16.13 -4.86
CA ILE A 214 3.01 -16.70 -6.16
C ILE A 214 1.53 -16.40 -6.42
N VAL A 215 0.64 -16.70 -5.48
CA VAL A 215 -0.80 -16.41 -5.63
C VAL A 215 -1.06 -14.92 -5.78
N SER A 216 -0.44 -14.08 -4.94
CA SER A 216 -0.61 -12.61 -5.00
C SER A 216 -0.17 -12.05 -6.35
N THR A 217 1.00 -12.45 -6.87
CA THR A 217 1.51 -11.98 -8.16
C THR A 217 0.69 -12.48 -9.34
N LEU A 218 0.09 -13.67 -9.27
CA LEU A 218 -0.85 -14.16 -10.28
C LEU A 218 -2.16 -13.36 -10.31
N ILE A 219 -2.63 -12.94 -9.15
CA ILE A 219 -3.80 -12.05 -9.02
C ILE A 219 -3.49 -10.68 -9.64
N SER A 220 -2.33 -10.10 -9.34
CA SER A 220 -1.88 -8.86 -9.96
C SER A 220 -1.70 -8.99 -11.48
N LEU A 221 -1.17 -10.12 -11.96
CA LEU A 221 -1.02 -10.41 -13.38
C LEU A 221 -2.37 -10.37 -14.13
N ARG A 222 -3.44 -10.87 -13.53
CA ARG A 222 -4.80 -10.76 -14.09
C ARG A 222 -5.16 -9.29 -14.35
N GLY A 223 -4.89 -8.40 -13.37
CA GLY A 223 -5.15 -6.96 -13.50
C GLY A 223 -4.34 -6.33 -14.62
N TYR A 224 -3.05 -6.66 -14.72
CA TYR A 224 -2.17 -6.18 -15.79
C TYR A 224 -2.61 -6.66 -17.18
N CYS A 225 -2.98 -7.94 -17.32
CA CYS A 225 -3.47 -8.47 -18.60
C CYS A 225 -4.76 -7.79 -19.04
N TYR A 226 -5.68 -7.53 -18.12
CA TYR A 226 -6.91 -6.83 -18.42
C TYR A 226 -6.65 -5.40 -18.91
N TYR A 227 -5.81 -4.63 -18.20
CA TYR A 227 -5.56 -3.23 -18.54
C TYR A 227 -4.71 -3.07 -19.78
N LEU A 228 -3.59 -3.82 -19.89
CA LEU A 228 -2.61 -3.62 -20.99
C LEU A 228 -3.04 -4.26 -22.31
N PHE A 229 -3.77 -5.38 -22.23
CA PHE A 229 -4.09 -6.18 -23.40
C PHE A 229 -5.60 -6.34 -23.64
N SER A 230 -6.45 -5.73 -22.80
CA SER A 230 -7.90 -5.93 -22.82
C SER A 230 -8.31 -7.40 -22.76
N TYR A 231 -7.50 -8.22 -22.08
CA TYR A 231 -7.68 -9.67 -21.99
C TYR A 231 -8.02 -10.10 -20.57
N GLU A 232 -9.21 -10.64 -20.41
CA GLU A 232 -9.68 -11.15 -19.12
C GLU A 232 -9.31 -12.63 -18.95
N LEU A 233 -8.19 -12.88 -18.27
CA LEU A 233 -7.72 -14.25 -17.95
C LEU A 233 -8.73 -15.02 -17.10
N ILE A 234 -9.25 -14.37 -16.07
CA ILE A 234 -10.16 -14.92 -15.08
C ILE A 234 -11.11 -13.79 -14.66
N SER A 235 -12.37 -14.09 -14.41
CA SER A 235 -13.35 -13.07 -14.01
C SER A 235 -12.93 -12.34 -12.73
N LEU A 236 -13.24 -11.05 -12.66
CA LEU A 236 -12.90 -10.20 -11.52
C LEU A 236 -13.48 -10.76 -10.21
N LYS A 237 -14.76 -11.18 -10.22
CA LYS A 237 -15.45 -11.72 -9.03
C LYS A 237 -14.76 -13.01 -8.52
N PHE A 238 -14.39 -13.92 -9.42
CA PHE A 238 -13.69 -15.14 -9.01
C PHE A 238 -12.30 -14.84 -8.43
N THR A 239 -11.57 -13.92 -9.06
CA THR A 239 -10.27 -13.45 -8.54
C THR A 239 -10.42 -12.79 -7.17
N ALA A 240 -11.49 -12.00 -6.95
CA ALA A 240 -11.78 -11.39 -5.66
C ALA A 240 -12.09 -12.42 -4.55
N ILE A 241 -12.75 -13.53 -4.89
CA ILE A 241 -12.95 -14.65 -3.94
C ILE A 241 -11.60 -15.24 -3.52
N ILE A 242 -10.71 -15.52 -4.48
CA ILE A 242 -9.37 -16.06 -4.17
C ILE A 242 -8.57 -15.06 -3.33
N TYR A 243 -8.63 -13.76 -3.66
CA TYR A 243 -7.90 -12.73 -2.95
C TYR A 243 -8.41 -12.53 -1.52
N THR A 244 -9.74 -12.63 -1.34
CA THR A 244 -10.35 -12.62 0.00
C THR A 244 -9.97 -13.86 0.82
N ALA A 245 -9.85 -15.02 0.18
CA ALA A 245 -9.40 -16.25 0.86
C ALA A 245 -7.90 -16.21 1.22
N LEU A 246 -7.10 -15.43 0.48
CA LEU A 246 -5.69 -15.21 0.78
C LEU A 246 -5.51 -14.24 1.97
N TYR A 247 -6.43 -13.26 2.12
CA TYR A 247 -6.45 -12.28 3.21
C TYR A 247 -6.73 -12.94 4.55
#